data_f70cb24cedf006cdabbc24f6fea68bb1
#
_entry.id   f70cb24cedf006cdabbc24f6fea68bb1
#
_cell.length_a   1.000
_cell.length_b   1.000
_cell.length_c   1.000
_cell.angle_alpha   90.00
_cell.angle_beta   90.00
_cell.angle_gamma   90.00
#
_symmetry.space_group_name_H-M   'P 1'
#
loop_
_entity.id
_entity.type
_entity.pdbx_description
1 polymer ?
#
loop_
_entity_poly.entity_id
_entity_poly.type
_entity_poly.pdbx_seq_one_letter_code
_entity_poly.pdbx_strand_id
1 'polypeptide(L)'
;YNTEGILCPDCQGILKYEHNTYANLGAYICEGCGCKRPDLDYRLTELVELTNNRSRFVIDGQEYGIQIGGLYNIYNALAAVAIARFLGADSQLIKQGFDKSRAVFGRQETFHIGDKKCTLVLIKNPVGATQAIEMIKLAPYPFSLSVLLNANYADGIDTSWIWDADFEQITDMDIPEINAGGVRHSEIARRLRVTGYAAEKITETSSLEQVLKTIENQDCKHAYILATYTAMLEFRELLA
;
A
#
# COMPACT_ATOMS: atom_id res chain seq x y z
N TYR A 1 15.93 0.40 2.86
CA TYR A 1 16.30 -1.01 3.15
C TYR A 1 15.57 -1.45 4.41
N ASN A 2 14.57 -2.32 4.25
CA ASN A 2 13.94 -2.96 5.40
C ASN A 2 14.95 -3.96 5.99
N THR A 3 15.41 -3.72 7.21
CA THR A 3 16.39 -4.57 7.91
C THR A 3 15.72 -5.78 8.58
N GLU A 4 14.40 -5.83 8.65
CA GLU A 4 13.65 -6.97 9.16
C GLU A 4 13.74 -8.14 8.15
N GLY A 5 14.09 -9.33 8.64
CA GLY A 5 14.20 -10.54 7.83
C GLY A 5 15.54 -10.72 7.10
N ILE A 6 16.56 -9.92 7.39
CA ILE A 6 17.92 -10.10 6.86
C ILE A 6 18.68 -11.18 7.64
N LEU A 7 18.34 -11.38 8.91
CA LEU A 7 19.04 -12.33 9.77
C LEU A 7 18.37 -13.71 9.75
N CYS A 8 19.19 -14.74 9.66
CA CYS A 8 18.77 -16.12 9.75
C CYS A 8 18.18 -16.42 11.14
N PRO A 9 16.96 -17.01 11.21
CA PRO A 9 16.35 -17.36 12.50
C PRO A 9 17.15 -18.39 13.29
N ASP A 10 17.91 -19.26 12.59
CA ASP A 10 18.62 -20.37 13.22
C ASP A 10 20.02 -19.96 13.75
N CYS A 11 20.78 -19.20 12.98
CA CYS A 11 22.18 -18.91 13.31
C CYS A 11 22.52 -17.40 13.37
N GLN A 12 21.56 -16.52 13.14
CA GLN A 12 21.74 -15.06 13.07
C GLN A 12 22.70 -14.59 11.96
N GLY A 13 23.09 -15.47 11.05
CA GLY A 13 23.84 -15.12 9.85
C GLY A 13 22.97 -14.35 8.86
N ILE A 14 23.60 -13.68 7.91
CA ILE A 14 22.86 -12.88 6.90
C ILE A 14 22.19 -13.83 5.90
N LEU A 15 20.89 -13.60 5.64
CA LEU A 15 20.15 -14.27 4.58
C LEU A 15 20.48 -13.64 3.23
N LYS A 16 20.70 -14.48 2.22
CA LYS A 16 20.76 -14.07 0.82
C LYS A 16 19.45 -14.37 0.14
N TYR A 17 18.90 -13.39 -0.55
CA TYR A 17 17.67 -13.53 -1.32
C TYR A 17 18.00 -13.74 -2.80
N GLU A 18 17.51 -14.83 -3.38
CA GLU A 18 17.52 -15.06 -4.83
C GLU A 18 16.57 -14.05 -5.50
N HIS A 19 15.40 -13.89 -4.92
CA HIS A 19 14.47 -12.81 -5.24
C HIS A 19 13.70 -12.40 -3.98
N ASN A 20 13.38 -11.11 -3.90
CA ASN A 20 12.51 -10.55 -2.89
C ASN A 20 11.27 -9.97 -3.57
N THR A 21 10.09 -10.29 -3.06
CA THR A 21 8.83 -9.84 -3.65
C THR A 21 8.41 -8.50 -3.05
N TYR A 22 8.25 -8.45 -1.74
CA TYR A 22 8.11 -7.24 -0.94
C TYR A 22 8.40 -7.53 0.53
N ALA A 23 8.81 -6.52 1.27
CA ALA A 23 9.30 -6.67 2.65
C ALA A 23 10.35 -7.79 2.75
N ASN A 24 10.09 -8.82 3.55
CA ASN A 24 10.95 -10.00 3.71
C ASN A 24 10.39 -11.27 3.03
N LEU A 25 9.39 -11.12 2.15
CA LEU A 25 8.84 -12.24 1.38
C LEU A 25 9.69 -12.50 0.14
N GLY A 26 10.22 -13.70 0.01
CA GLY A 26 11.07 -14.07 -1.11
C GLY A 26 11.69 -15.45 -0.97
N ALA A 27 12.54 -15.81 -1.92
CA ALA A 27 13.36 -17.03 -1.86
C ALA A 27 14.70 -16.68 -1.22
N TYR A 28 14.95 -17.20 -0.04
CA TYR A 28 16.17 -16.94 0.73
C TYR A 28 16.93 -18.21 1.07
N ILE A 29 18.24 -18.04 1.29
CA ILE A 29 19.14 -19.05 1.83
C ILE A 29 20.14 -18.39 2.79
N CYS A 30 20.47 -19.08 3.87
CA CYS A 30 21.56 -18.74 4.76
C CYS A 30 22.81 -19.53 4.37
N GLU A 31 23.87 -18.86 3.96
CA GLU A 31 25.13 -19.53 3.62
C GLU A 31 25.84 -20.13 4.84
N GLY A 32 25.57 -19.60 6.05
CA GLY A 32 26.20 -20.07 7.28
C GLY A 32 25.69 -21.42 7.79
N CYS A 33 24.38 -21.69 7.67
CA CYS A 33 23.77 -22.90 8.22
C CYS A 33 22.90 -23.67 7.21
N GLY A 34 22.70 -23.15 6.00
CA GLY A 34 21.87 -23.80 4.98
C GLY A 34 20.35 -23.61 5.18
N CYS A 35 19.92 -22.85 6.19
CA CYS A 35 18.50 -22.50 6.37
C CYS A 35 17.99 -21.81 5.11
N LYS A 36 16.89 -22.28 4.56
CA LYS A 36 16.28 -21.74 3.35
C LYS A 36 14.77 -21.70 3.47
N ARG A 37 14.15 -20.91 2.59
CA ARG A 37 12.69 -20.90 2.49
C ARG A 37 12.17 -22.32 2.28
N PRO A 38 11.16 -22.78 3.05
CA PRO A 38 10.50 -24.06 2.82
C PRO A 38 9.90 -24.16 1.41
N ASP A 39 9.67 -25.39 0.94
CA ASP A 39 8.90 -25.61 -0.27
C ASP A 39 7.48 -25.06 -0.11
N LEU A 40 6.93 -24.53 -1.19
CA LEU A 40 5.64 -23.86 -1.16
C LEU A 40 4.53 -24.85 -1.51
N ASP A 41 3.54 -24.99 -0.62
CA ASP A 41 2.31 -25.74 -0.90
C ASP A 41 1.39 -25.00 -1.88
N TYR A 42 1.43 -23.67 -1.86
CA TYR A 42 0.67 -22.79 -2.75
C TYR A 42 1.60 -21.75 -3.37
N ARG A 43 1.58 -21.65 -4.70
CA ARG A 43 2.53 -20.82 -5.43
C ARG A 43 1.82 -19.83 -6.36
N LEU A 44 2.15 -18.56 -6.22
CA LEU A 44 1.89 -17.55 -7.26
C LEU A 44 2.84 -17.84 -8.43
N THR A 45 2.29 -18.28 -9.57
CA THR A 45 3.08 -18.72 -10.72
C THR A 45 3.14 -17.69 -11.84
N GLU A 46 2.14 -16.78 -11.93
CA GLU A 46 2.09 -15.77 -12.97
C GLU A 46 1.32 -14.54 -12.51
N LEU A 47 1.81 -13.35 -12.88
CA LEU A 47 1.10 -12.08 -12.80
C LEU A 47 0.54 -11.75 -14.18
N VAL A 48 -0.77 -11.95 -14.39
CA VAL A 48 -1.44 -11.71 -15.67
C VAL A 48 -1.73 -10.21 -15.86
N GLU A 49 -2.15 -9.55 -14.80
CA GLU A 49 -2.47 -8.13 -14.78
C GLU A 49 -2.23 -7.56 -13.39
N LEU A 50 -1.54 -6.43 -13.32
CA LEU A 50 -1.32 -5.69 -12.09
C LEU A 50 -1.51 -4.20 -12.36
N THR A 51 -2.59 -3.64 -11.81
CA THR A 51 -2.90 -2.21 -11.90
C THR A 51 -3.11 -1.62 -10.50
N ASN A 52 -3.39 -0.33 -10.44
CA ASN A 52 -3.70 0.36 -9.18
C ASN A 52 -5.06 0.00 -8.58
N ASN A 53 -5.95 -0.65 -9.33
CA ASN A 53 -7.33 -0.93 -8.89
C ASN A 53 -7.82 -2.35 -9.22
N ARG A 54 -7.02 -3.17 -9.89
CA ARG A 54 -7.36 -4.53 -10.29
C ARG A 54 -6.11 -5.38 -10.42
N SER A 55 -6.25 -6.67 -10.11
CA SER A 55 -5.19 -7.64 -10.32
C SER A 55 -5.73 -8.96 -10.84
N ARG A 56 -5.01 -9.60 -11.78
CA ARG A 56 -5.24 -10.97 -12.25
C ARG A 56 -3.95 -11.75 -12.15
N PHE A 57 -4.05 -12.97 -11.66
CA PHE A 57 -2.87 -13.78 -11.33
C PHE A 57 -3.20 -15.27 -11.35
N VAL A 58 -2.17 -16.09 -11.45
CA VAL A 58 -2.29 -17.57 -11.46
C VAL A 58 -1.68 -18.15 -10.18
N ILE A 59 -2.44 -19.01 -9.50
CA ILE A 59 -1.98 -19.80 -8.36
C ILE A 59 -2.11 -21.27 -8.75
N ASP A 60 -0.99 -22.00 -8.84
CA ASP A 60 -0.91 -23.42 -9.18
C ASP A 60 -1.75 -23.77 -10.42
N GLY A 61 -1.59 -23.00 -11.49
CA GLY A 61 -2.28 -23.20 -12.77
C GLY A 61 -3.74 -22.74 -12.82
N GLN A 62 -4.29 -22.16 -11.74
CA GLN A 62 -5.64 -21.59 -11.73
C GLN A 62 -5.57 -20.07 -11.72
N GLU A 63 -6.22 -19.42 -12.69
CA GLU A 63 -6.33 -17.97 -12.76
C GLU A 63 -7.40 -17.45 -11.80
N TYR A 64 -7.08 -16.36 -11.10
CA TYR A 64 -7.95 -15.59 -10.20
C TYR A 64 -7.88 -14.12 -10.53
N GLY A 65 -8.95 -13.38 -10.18
CA GLY A 65 -9.02 -11.93 -10.30
C GLY A 65 -9.59 -11.28 -9.04
N ILE A 66 -9.08 -10.11 -8.69
CA ILE A 66 -9.58 -9.28 -7.59
C ILE A 66 -9.75 -7.84 -8.06
N GLN A 67 -10.77 -7.15 -7.55
CA GLN A 67 -11.10 -5.75 -7.91
C GLN A 67 -10.37 -4.74 -7.02
N ILE A 68 -9.14 -5.06 -6.66
CA ILE A 68 -8.20 -4.20 -5.93
C ILE A 68 -6.80 -4.37 -6.51
N GLY A 69 -6.04 -3.29 -6.53
CA GLY A 69 -4.68 -3.27 -7.09
C GLY A 69 -3.60 -3.51 -6.04
N GLY A 70 -2.37 -3.58 -6.53
CA GLY A 70 -1.17 -3.71 -5.71
C GLY A 70 -0.78 -5.15 -5.38
N LEU A 71 0.53 -5.41 -5.42
CA LEU A 71 1.10 -6.74 -5.24
C LEU A 71 0.75 -7.37 -3.88
N TYR A 72 0.72 -6.57 -2.81
CA TYR A 72 0.38 -7.05 -1.48
C TYR A 72 -1.05 -7.63 -1.40
N ASN A 73 -1.99 -7.14 -2.21
CA ASN A 73 -3.35 -7.69 -2.28
C ASN A 73 -3.39 -9.04 -3.00
N ILE A 74 -2.49 -9.28 -3.95
CA ILE A 74 -2.32 -10.61 -4.56
C ILE A 74 -1.85 -11.62 -3.51
N TYR A 75 -0.92 -11.24 -2.63
CA TYR A 75 -0.48 -12.11 -1.53
C TYR A 75 -1.57 -12.34 -0.48
N ASN A 76 -2.40 -11.33 -0.18
CA ASN A 76 -3.59 -11.51 0.64
C ASN A 76 -4.57 -12.51 0.00
N ALA A 77 -4.77 -12.41 -1.31
CA ALA A 77 -5.60 -13.35 -2.06
C ALA A 77 -5.00 -14.76 -2.11
N LEU A 78 -3.66 -14.89 -2.27
CA LEU A 78 -2.96 -16.18 -2.18
C LEU A 78 -3.22 -16.85 -0.82
N ALA A 79 -3.11 -16.11 0.28
CA ALA A 79 -3.40 -16.64 1.61
C ALA A 79 -4.88 -17.07 1.73
N ALA A 80 -5.81 -16.28 1.19
CA ALA A 80 -7.23 -16.63 1.18
C ALA A 80 -7.52 -17.90 0.34
N VAL A 81 -6.88 -18.04 -0.83
CA VAL A 81 -6.98 -19.26 -1.67
C VAL A 81 -6.42 -20.47 -0.93
N ALA A 82 -5.26 -20.33 -0.29
CA ALA A 82 -4.63 -21.42 0.46
C ALA A 82 -5.56 -21.94 1.57
N ILE A 83 -6.10 -21.04 2.39
CA ILE A 83 -7.03 -21.40 3.46
C ILE A 83 -8.33 -22.01 2.91
N ALA A 84 -8.90 -21.41 1.87
CA ALA A 84 -10.15 -21.90 1.27
C ALA A 84 -9.98 -23.32 0.69
N ARG A 85 -8.88 -23.59 -0.04
CA ARG A 85 -8.54 -24.92 -0.55
C ARG A 85 -8.29 -25.92 0.58
N PHE A 86 -7.58 -25.52 1.62
CA PHE A 86 -7.36 -26.36 2.81
C PHE A 86 -8.68 -26.77 3.47
N LEU A 87 -9.69 -25.89 3.45
CA LEU A 87 -11.05 -26.16 3.96
C LEU A 87 -11.93 -26.91 2.93
N GLY A 88 -11.39 -27.30 1.77
CA GLY A 88 -12.10 -28.10 0.76
C GLY A 88 -12.91 -27.29 -0.28
N ALA A 89 -12.74 -25.98 -0.34
CA ALA A 89 -13.38 -25.19 -1.39
C ALA A 89 -12.70 -25.43 -2.74
N ASP A 90 -13.51 -25.62 -3.78
CA ASP A 90 -13.02 -25.72 -5.16
C ASP A 90 -12.67 -24.33 -5.74
N SER A 91 -11.92 -24.34 -6.83
CA SER A 91 -11.45 -23.12 -7.48
C SER A 91 -12.60 -22.24 -8.02
N GLN A 92 -13.73 -22.83 -8.39
CA GLN A 92 -14.87 -22.08 -8.92
C GLN A 92 -15.59 -21.32 -7.80
N LEU A 93 -15.75 -21.94 -6.63
CA LEU A 93 -16.33 -21.30 -5.45
C LEU A 93 -15.46 -20.13 -4.98
N ILE A 94 -14.12 -20.32 -4.99
CA ILE A 94 -13.17 -19.25 -4.62
C ILE A 94 -13.27 -18.09 -5.60
N LYS A 95 -13.33 -18.34 -6.91
CA LYS A 95 -13.53 -17.28 -7.93
C LYS A 95 -14.81 -16.50 -7.69
N GLN A 96 -15.93 -17.19 -7.46
CA GLN A 96 -17.20 -16.53 -7.12
C GLN A 96 -17.10 -15.68 -5.84
N GLY A 97 -16.31 -16.12 -4.86
CA GLY A 97 -16.02 -15.34 -3.66
C GLY A 97 -15.30 -14.04 -3.99
N PHE A 98 -14.26 -14.09 -4.82
CA PHE A 98 -13.54 -12.89 -5.26
C PHE A 98 -14.39 -11.97 -6.13
N ASP A 99 -15.20 -12.50 -7.03
CA ASP A 99 -16.11 -11.70 -7.88
C ASP A 99 -17.14 -10.91 -7.07
N LYS A 100 -17.57 -11.48 -5.93
CA LYS A 100 -18.50 -10.84 -4.99
C LYS A 100 -17.82 -9.94 -3.99
N SER A 101 -16.49 -10.04 -3.85
CA SER A 101 -15.74 -9.23 -2.91
C SER A 101 -15.76 -7.76 -3.34
N ARG A 102 -15.88 -6.87 -2.36
CA ARG A 102 -15.79 -5.43 -2.57
C ARG A 102 -14.64 -4.88 -1.75
N ALA A 103 -14.10 -3.74 -2.17
CA ALA A 103 -13.12 -3.02 -1.37
C ALA A 103 -13.67 -2.80 0.04
N VAL A 104 -12.93 -3.24 1.05
CA VAL A 104 -13.31 -3.10 2.44
C VAL A 104 -12.75 -1.78 2.96
N PHE A 105 -13.43 -1.19 3.91
CA PHE A 105 -13.09 -0.02 4.69
C PHE A 105 -11.56 0.23 4.77
N GLY A 106 -11.11 1.40 4.27
CA GLY A 106 -9.71 1.82 4.28
C GLY A 106 -8.77 1.06 3.32
N ARG A 107 -9.28 0.12 2.51
CA ARG A 107 -8.47 -0.62 1.54
C ARG A 107 -8.88 -0.26 0.12
N GLN A 108 -8.28 0.82 -0.42
CA GLN A 108 -8.59 1.36 -1.75
C GLN A 108 -10.07 1.74 -1.91
N GLU A 109 -10.63 2.33 -0.86
CA GLU A 109 -11.98 2.85 -0.89
C GLU A 109 -12.06 4.00 -1.90
N THR A 110 -13.01 3.94 -2.82
CA THR A 110 -13.19 4.95 -3.86
C THR A 110 -14.44 5.76 -3.60
N PHE A 111 -14.32 7.08 -3.68
CA PHE A 111 -15.41 8.04 -3.60
C PHE A 111 -15.17 9.22 -4.55
N HIS A 112 -16.08 10.19 -4.59
CA HIS A 112 -15.94 11.38 -5.43
C HIS A 112 -15.91 12.63 -4.58
N ILE A 113 -15.02 13.56 -4.93
CA ILE A 113 -14.97 14.92 -4.43
C ILE A 113 -15.18 15.82 -5.66
N GLY A 114 -16.37 16.41 -5.78
CA GLY A 114 -16.76 17.08 -7.02
C GLY A 114 -16.73 16.11 -8.22
N ASP A 115 -16.00 16.45 -9.26
CA ASP A 115 -15.80 15.61 -10.46
C ASP A 115 -14.61 14.64 -10.35
N LYS A 116 -13.90 14.66 -9.23
CA LYS A 116 -12.66 13.91 -9.04
C LYS A 116 -12.92 12.54 -8.40
N LYS A 117 -12.28 11.52 -8.97
CA LYS A 117 -12.25 10.18 -8.37
C LYS A 117 -11.14 10.11 -7.34
N CYS A 118 -11.49 9.89 -6.08
CA CYS A 118 -10.56 9.79 -4.97
C CYS A 118 -10.42 8.35 -4.50
N THR A 119 -9.20 7.93 -4.21
CA THR A 119 -8.91 6.62 -3.64
C THR A 119 -8.20 6.79 -2.29
N LEU A 120 -8.83 6.30 -1.24
CA LEU A 120 -8.34 6.35 0.14
C LEU A 120 -7.68 5.02 0.50
N VAL A 121 -6.46 5.10 1.01
CA VAL A 121 -5.64 3.95 1.39
C VAL A 121 -5.10 4.14 2.80
N LEU A 122 -5.41 3.19 3.66
CA LEU A 122 -4.86 3.15 5.01
C LEU A 122 -3.37 2.80 4.98
N ILE A 123 -2.56 3.62 5.64
CA ILE A 123 -1.15 3.35 5.90
C ILE A 123 -0.91 3.33 7.42
N LYS A 124 -0.07 2.42 7.90
CA LYS A 124 0.10 2.21 9.35
C LYS A 124 1.53 1.83 9.76
N ASN A 125 2.34 1.41 8.82
CA ASN A 125 3.70 0.94 9.04
C ASN A 125 4.54 1.12 7.76
N PRO A 126 5.87 0.95 7.82
CA PRO A 126 6.75 1.17 6.66
C PRO A 126 6.36 0.34 5.44
N VAL A 127 6.15 -0.96 5.65
CA VAL A 127 5.81 -1.90 4.56
C VAL A 127 4.49 -1.52 3.90
N GLY A 128 3.45 -1.25 4.71
CA GLY A 128 2.14 -0.87 4.19
C GLY A 128 2.17 0.46 3.41
N ALA A 129 2.93 1.45 3.89
CA ALA A 129 3.09 2.72 3.20
C ALA A 129 3.86 2.54 1.87
N THR A 130 4.98 1.81 1.88
CA THR A 130 5.75 1.49 0.67
C THR A 130 4.88 0.77 -0.36
N GLN A 131 4.11 -0.24 0.05
CA GLN A 131 3.22 -0.98 -0.85
C GLN A 131 2.07 -0.13 -1.39
N ALA A 132 1.56 0.82 -0.59
CA ALA A 132 0.57 1.80 -1.08
C ALA A 132 1.19 2.74 -2.13
N ILE A 133 2.43 3.20 -1.92
CA ILE A 133 3.18 4.01 -2.88
C ILE A 133 3.44 3.22 -4.18
N GLU A 134 3.90 1.99 -4.09
CA GLU A 134 4.09 1.13 -5.27
C GLU A 134 2.79 0.90 -6.05
N MET A 135 1.66 0.77 -5.36
CA MET A 135 0.36 0.62 -6.00
C MET A 135 -0.07 1.91 -6.72
N ILE A 136 0.08 3.09 -6.10
CA ILE A 136 -0.28 4.35 -6.77
C ILE A 136 0.64 4.67 -7.95
N LYS A 137 1.89 4.17 -7.96
CA LYS A 137 2.81 4.27 -9.11
C LYS A 137 2.28 3.60 -10.38
N LEU A 138 1.36 2.63 -10.24
CA LEU A 138 0.67 1.99 -11.35
C LEU A 138 -0.53 2.81 -11.88
N ALA A 139 -0.83 3.93 -11.27
CA ALA A 139 -1.97 4.77 -11.67
C ALA A 139 -1.66 5.60 -12.92
N PRO A 140 -2.69 5.96 -13.71
CA PRO A 140 -2.51 6.92 -14.78
C PRO A 140 -2.18 8.32 -14.20
N TYR A 141 -1.23 9.01 -14.83
CA TYR A 141 -0.84 10.37 -14.47
C TYR A 141 -1.60 11.42 -15.30
N PRO A 142 -1.69 12.69 -14.84
CA PRO A 142 -1.36 13.17 -13.49
C PRO A 142 -2.43 12.85 -12.46
N PHE A 143 -2.04 12.80 -11.19
CA PHE A 143 -2.94 12.72 -10.05
C PHE A 143 -2.43 13.56 -8.88
N SER A 144 -3.32 13.94 -7.97
CA SER A 144 -2.93 14.59 -6.73
C SER A 144 -2.70 13.56 -5.61
N LEU A 145 -1.77 13.85 -4.71
CA LEU A 145 -1.46 13.00 -3.56
C LEU A 145 -1.68 13.78 -2.26
N SER A 146 -2.39 13.18 -1.33
CA SER A 146 -2.47 13.66 0.06
C SER A 146 -1.93 12.59 0.99
N VAL A 147 -1.07 12.98 1.92
CA VAL A 147 -0.55 12.09 2.98
C VAL A 147 -0.98 12.66 4.32
N LEU A 148 -1.87 11.96 5.01
CA LEU A 148 -2.52 12.40 6.24
C LEU A 148 -1.98 11.58 7.42
N LEU A 149 -1.23 12.23 8.31
CA LEU A 149 -0.57 11.59 9.45
C LEU A 149 -1.18 12.07 10.76
N ASN A 150 -1.83 11.17 11.48
CA ASN A 150 -2.20 11.32 12.87
C ASN A 150 -1.33 10.38 13.73
N ALA A 151 -1.27 10.67 15.03
CA ALA A 151 -0.59 9.86 16.05
C ALA A 151 -1.48 9.72 17.28
N ASN A 152 -2.76 9.47 17.05
CA ASN A 152 -3.70 9.14 18.12
C ASN A 152 -3.46 7.71 18.61
N TYR A 153 -4.01 7.35 19.76
CA TYR A 153 -3.78 6.03 20.35
C TYR A 153 -4.08 4.86 19.38
N ALA A 154 -5.14 4.99 18.56
CA ALA A 154 -5.53 3.97 17.59
C ALA A 154 -4.62 3.90 16.35
N ASP A 155 -3.85 4.97 16.05
CA ASP A 155 -2.85 4.98 14.97
C ASP A 155 -1.54 4.31 15.39
N GLY A 156 -1.27 4.26 16.69
CA GLY A 156 0.05 4.13 17.27
C GLY A 156 0.71 5.50 17.49
N ILE A 157 1.22 5.74 18.69
CA ILE A 157 1.78 7.05 19.08
C ILE A 157 3.10 7.32 18.33
N ASP A 158 3.84 6.27 18.03
CA ASP A 158 5.12 6.35 17.33
C ASP A 158 4.91 6.55 15.82
N THR A 159 5.38 7.68 15.31
CA THR A 159 5.36 8.02 13.88
C THR A 159 6.72 7.81 13.20
N SER A 160 7.74 7.33 13.93
CA SER A 160 9.10 7.15 13.38
C SER A 160 9.14 6.22 12.17
N TRP A 161 8.17 5.32 12.03
CA TRP A 161 8.04 4.41 10.91
C TRP A 161 7.97 5.11 9.54
N ILE A 162 7.58 6.39 9.48
CA ILE A 162 7.56 7.14 8.21
C ILE A 162 8.94 7.29 7.59
N TRP A 163 10.01 7.21 8.41
CA TRP A 163 11.38 7.30 7.94
C TRP A 163 11.90 6.01 7.30
N ASP A 164 11.27 4.88 7.63
CA ASP A 164 11.59 3.56 7.07
C ASP A 164 10.72 3.22 5.83
N ALA A 165 9.65 3.97 5.59
CA ALA A 165 8.83 3.84 4.39
C ALA A 165 9.51 4.53 3.19
N ASP A 166 9.45 3.90 2.02
CA ASP A 166 10.12 4.35 0.80
C ASP A 166 9.31 5.46 0.08
N PHE A 167 9.21 6.62 0.72
CA PHE A 167 8.61 7.81 0.12
C PHE A 167 9.46 8.39 -1.02
N GLU A 168 10.70 8.00 -1.15
CA GLU A 168 11.59 8.40 -2.24
C GLU A 168 11.00 8.07 -3.61
N GLN A 169 10.24 6.99 -3.73
CA GLN A 169 9.57 6.60 -4.97
C GLN A 169 8.60 7.66 -5.54
N ILE A 170 8.10 8.59 -4.71
CA ILE A 170 7.20 9.65 -5.20
C ILE A 170 7.91 10.64 -6.14
N THR A 171 9.23 10.76 -6.05
CA THR A 171 10.02 11.64 -6.92
C THR A 171 10.02 11.19 -8.38
N ASP A 172 9.76 9.92 -8.63
CA ASP A 172 9.66 9.32 -9.97
C ASP A 172 8.26 9.49 -10.61
N MET A 173 7.31 10.11 -9.86
CA MET A 173 5.92 10.23 -10.28
C MET A 173 5.60 11.65 -10.76
N ASP A 174 4.72 11.76 -11.76
CA ASP A 174 4.17 13.06 -12.17
C ASP A 174 3.01 13.48 -11.24
N ILE A 175 3.38 14.00 -10.07
CA ILE A 175 2.45 14.52 -9.07
C ILE A 175 2.59 16.04 -9.07
N PRO A 176 1.58 16.82 -9.50
CA PRO A 176 1.66 18.28 -9.53
C PRO A 176 1.81 18.91 -8.14
N GLU A 177 1.11 18.35 -7.14
CA GLU A 177 1.10 18.87 -5.77
C GLU A 177 0.83 17.74 -4.76
N ILE A 178 1.48 17.84 -3.59
CA ILE A 178 1.28 16.92 -2.47
C ILE A 178 0.74 17.69 -1.26
N ASN A 179 -0.36 17.21 -0.67
CA ASN A 179 -0.86 17.73 0.60
C ASN A 179 -0.29 16.89 1.75
N ALA A 180 0.40 17.53 2.66
CA ALA A 180 0.83 16.96 3.93
C ALA A 180 -0.15 17.42 5.02
N GLY A 181 -1.00 16.50 5.51
CA GLY A 181 -2.10 16.84 6.41
C GLY A 181 -2.17 16.01 7.68
N GLY A 182 -3.14 16.33 8.53
CA GLY A 182 -3.39 15.67 9.80
C GLY A 182 -2.69 16.32 10.99
N VAL A 183 -2.86 15.73 12.17
CA VAL A 183 -2.31 16.27 13.43
C VAL A 183 -0.79 16.38 13.38
N ARG A 184 -0.12 15.48 12.66
CA ARG A 184 1.34 15.44 12.49
C ARG A 184 1.76 15.93 11.11
N HIS A 185 1.02 16.88 10.53
CA HIS A 185 1.29 17.43 9.19
C HIS A 185 2.73 17.89 9.00
N SER A 186 3.33 18.53 10.01
CA SER A 186 4.71 19.02 9.92
C SER A 186 5.75 17.89 9.84
N GLU A 187 5.50 16.76 10.49
CA GLU A 187 6.40 15.60 10.42
C GLU A 187 6.38 14.97 9.04
N ILE A 188 5.18 14.73 8.50
CA ILE A 188 5.07 14.14 7.17
C ILE A 188 5.54 15.12 6.08
N ALA A 189 5.27 16.43 6.22
CA ALA A 189 5.79 17.44 5.30
C ALA A 189 7.33 17.45 5.29
N ARG A 190 7.96 17.35 6.47
CA ARG A 190 9.41 17.23 6.59
C ARG A 190 9.92 15.96 5.91
N ARG A 191 9.27 14.81 6.16
CA ARG A 191 9.62 13.54 5.51
C ARG A 191 9.57 13.63 3.99
N LEU A 192 8.50 14.22 3.46
CA LEU A 192 8.32 14.41 2.02
C LEU A 192 9.40 15.33 1.42
N ARG A 193 9.79 16.42 2.10
CA ARG A 193 10.89 17.30 1.64
C ARG A 193 12.25 16.59 1.58
N VAL A 194 12.51 15.68 2.52
CA VAL A 194 13.76 14.91 2.57
C VAL A 194 13.88 13.92 1.40
N THR A 195 12.78 13.49 0.78
CA THR A 195 12.83 12.65 -0.44
C THR A 195 13.50 13.35 -1.63
N GLY A 196 13.61 14.66 -1.60
CA GLY A 196 14.04 15.48 -2.74
C GLY A 196 12.87 15.96 -3.61
N TYR A 197 11.63 15.68 -3.25
CA TYR A 197 10.47 16.25 -3.93
C TYR A 197 10.42 17.77 -3.77
N ALA A 198 10.01 18.50 -4.81
CA ALA A 198 10.01 19.96 -4.84
C ALA A 198 9.23 20.56 -3.68
N ALA A 199 9.93 21.25 -2.78
CA ALA A 199 9.36 21.74 -1.53
C ALA A 199 8.19 22.73 -1.73
N GLU A 200 8.24 23.52 -2.82
CA GLU A 200 7.19 24.46 -3.22
C GLU A 200 5.89 23.78 -3.68
N LYS A 201 5.95 22.50 -4.00
CA LYS A 201 4.80 21.67 -4.38
C LYS A 201 4.19 20.91 -3.18
N ILE A 202 4.71 21.11 -1.97
CA ILE A 202 4.19 20.48 -0.76
C ILE A 202 3.38 21.51 0.03
N THR A 203 2.07 21.36 0.02
CA THR A 203 1.16 22.13 0.87
C THR A 203 1.02 21.46 2.23
N GLU A 204 1.22 22.23 3.30
CA GLU A 204 1.21 21.74 4.69
C GLU A 204 0.04 22.35 5.45
N THR A 205 -0.82 21.49 6.04
CA THR A 205 -1.97 21.97 6.84
C THR A 205 -2.42 20.94 7.88
N SER A 206 -2.85 21.43 9.06
CA SER A 206 -3.51 20.59 10.06
C SER A 206 -5.01 20.39 9.78
N SER A 207 -5.62 21.24 8.93
CA SER A 207 -7.06 21.18 8.63
C SER A 207 -7.35 20.20 7.50
N LEU A 208 -8.12 19.17 7.78
CA LEU A 208 -8.59 18.21 6.79
C LEU A 208 -9.61 18.83 5.82
N GLU A 209 -10.39 19.84 6.27
CA GLU A 209 -11.27 20.62 5.40
C GLU A 209 -10.47 21.42 4.36
N GLN A 210 -9.29 21.91 4.75
CA GLN A 210 -8.40 22.57 3.80
C GLN A 210 -7.80 21.59 2.80
N VAL A 211 -7.43 20.37 3.23
CA VAL A 211 -7.02 19.30 2.32
C VAL A 211 -8.12 18.98 1.32
N LEU A 212 -9.36 18.84 1.78
CA LEU A 212 -10.51 18.60 0.92
C LEU A 212 -10.66 19.68 -0.15
N LYS A 213 -10.64 20.96 0.26
CA LYS A 213 -10.71 22.12 -0.65
C LYS A 213 -9.54 22.14 -1.65
N THR A 214 -8.35 21.78 -1.20
CA THR A 214 -7.19 21.70 -2.11
C THR A 214 -7.40 20.62 -3.17
N ILE A 215 -7.89 19.43 -2.78
CA ILE A 215 -8.24 18.37 -3.72
C ILE A 215 -9.31 18.85 -4.72
N GLU A 216 -10.34 19.54 -4.27
CA GLU A 216 -11.41 20.08 -5.13
C GLU A 216 -10.88 21.06 -6.20
N ASN A 217 -9.89 21.88 -5.84
CA ASN A 217 -9.37 22.94 -6.69
C ASN A 217 -8.21 22.51 -7.60
N GLN A 218 -7.61 21.33 -7.40
CA GLN A 218 -6.53 20.83 -8.24
C GLN A 218 -7.04 20.42 -9.62
N ASP A 219 -6.19 20.59 -10.64
CA ASP A 219 -6.54 20.23 -12.03
C ASP A 219 -6.26 18.75 -12.37
N CYS A 220 -6.46 17.86 -11.39
CA CYS A 220 -6.32 16.42 -11.56
C CYS A 220 -7.67 15.74 -11.43
N LYS A 221 -7.97 14.77 -12.31
CA LYS A 221 -9.21 13.97 -12.24
C LYS A 221 -9.15 12.86 -11.18
N HIS A 222 -7.94 12.51 -10.75
CA HIS A 222 -7.70 11.46 -9.74
C HIS A 222 -6.95 12.05 -8.55
N ALA A 223 -7.34 11.61 -7.36
CA ALA A 223 -6.64 11.91 -6.11
C ALA A 223 -6.40 10.63 -5.31
N TYR A 224 -5.21 10.49 -4.77
CA TYR A 224 -4.87 9.43 -3.82
C TYR A 224 -4.67 10.04 -2.44
N ILE A 225 -5.23 9.38 -1.43
CA ILE A 225 -5.17 9.83 -0.05
C ILE A 225 -4.60 8.67 0.77
N LEU A 226 -3.35 8.80 1.18
CA LEU A 226 -2.68 7.87 2.09
C LEU A 226 -2.90 8.41 3.50
N ALA A 227 -3.60 7.68 4.36
CA ALA A 227 -3.97 8.18 5.69
C ALA A 227 -3.74 7.14 6.78
N THR A 228 -3.31 7.60 7.96
CA THR A 228 -3.37 6.79 9.18
C THR A 228 -4.82 6.60 9.62
N TYR A 229 -5.09 5.66 10.52
CA TYR A 229 -6.44 5.20 10.82
C TYR A 229 -7.39 6.32 11.27
N THR A 230 -6.99 7.13 12.25
CA THR A 230 -7.87 8.22 12.72
C THR A 230 -7.97 9.35 11.73
N ALA A 231 -6.90 9.70 11.00
CA ALA A 231 -6.95 10.69 9.93
C ALA A 231 -7.92 10.23 8.81
N MET A 232 -7.92 8.94 8.50
CA MET A 232 -8.85 8.36 7.54
C MET A 232 -10.31 8.47 8.02
N LEU A 233 -10.58 8.17 9.29
CA LEU A 233 -11.93 8.29 9.87
C LEU A 233 -12.43 9.73 9.82
N GLU A 234 -11.63 10.67 10.32
CA GLU A 234 -11.95 12.09 10.34
C GLU A 234 -12.17 12.63 8.91
N PHE A 235 -11.32 12.23 7.94
CA PHE A 235 -11.49 12.66 6.56
C PHE A 235 -12.78 12.10 5.93
N ARG A 236 -13.18 10.89 6.26
CA ARG A 236 -14.44 10.30 5.78
C ARG A 236 -15.67 10.99 6.36
N GLU A 237 -15.61 11.47 7.61
CA GLU A 237 -16.70 12.25 8.20
C GLU A 237 -16.97 13.55 7.45
N LEU A 238 -15.94 14.15 6.83
CA LEU A 238 -16.10 15.33 5.98
C LEU A 238 -16.76 15.04 4.62
N LEU A 239 -16.83 13.76 4.22
CA LEU A 239 -17.43 13.35 2.95
C LEU A 239 -18.88 12.86 3.10
N ALA A 240 -19.38 12.70 4.33
CA ALA A 240 -20.73 12.24 4.64
C ALA A 240 -21.74 13.38 4.61
#